data_2cc63c1af601b2853c04f84783ec6916
#
_entry.id   2cc63c1af601b2853c04f84783ec6916
#
_cell.length_a   1.000
_cell.length_b   1.000
_cell.length_c   1.000
_cell.angle_alpha   90.00
_cell.angle_beta   90.00
_cell.angle_gamma   90.00
#
_symmetry.space_group_name_H-M   'P 1'
#
loop_
_entity.id
_entity.type
_entity.pdbx_description
1 polymer ?
#
loop_
_entity_poly.entity_id
_entity_poly.type
_entity_poly.pdbx_seq_one_letter_code
_entity_poly.pdbx_strand_id
1 'polypeptide(L)'
;MKAFKILCFLLLGSSFLSRGFAQELVINHLNVVTMLDDQVLNDHSIYVKDGIIMEIAPQEKISVVGVRTLDGRGMYVFPGLAEFHAHLPNPDQFGPEFQEEVLWMYLANGVLRIRSMLGHESHLNLKKRVESGELAGPRMFISGPSLNGTSVENPEAGRKMVRDQKTSGYDHLKLHPGLDDPKFLAIADEAKKAGIYYGGHISLDVGLVTSVKNGYRSVEHIDGFLEAMLPNGTVIDPTVSGPFNMNLVGQVDQSKLAGLIQLCLDNKTWIAPTLTLFERYFGYQPAYELRQQPEMFYLPGQLTTQWFNTKSKLEADGVLAEAKVKPYLEFRQKLFLDLHKAGVPMIMSSDSPQVFNVPGFSIHREIESMSKAGMSNYEILKTGSVNCADYFEERGEWGVLKPGAAAEFVLVQKNPLEDLETMQKPQAVMIQGKFIQRDELQLQLN
;
A
#
# COMPACT_ATOMS: atom_id res chain seq x y z
N MET A 1 -78.43 -5.51 13.97
CA MET A 1 -77.26 -6.23 13.54
C MET A 1 -76.51 -5.32 12.55
N LYS A 2 -75.46 -4.60 12.99
CA LYS A 2 -74.67 -3.67 12.18
C LYS A 2 -73.31 -4.34 11.92
N ALA A 3 -73.05 -4.60 10.65
CA ALA A 3 -71.74 -5.16 10.19
C ALA A 3 -70.64 -4.06 10.15
N PHE A 4 -69.61 -4.25 10.89
CA PHE A 4 -68.39 -3.40 10.90
C PHE A 4 -67.45 -3.86 9.79
N LYS A 5 -67.24 -3.03 8.78
CA LYS A 5 -66.22 -3.25 7.76
C LYS A 5 -64.90 -2.69 8.27
N ILE A 6 -63.92 -3.56 8.52
CA ILE A 6 -62.56 -3.20 8.80
C ILE A 6 -61.83 -2.97 7.46
N LEU A 7 -61.42 -1.73 7.24
CA LEU A 7 -60.61 -1.33 6.08
C LEU A 7 -59.14 -1.43 6.47
N CYS A 8 -58.43 -2.49 5.98
CA CYS A 8 -56.96 -2.59 6.12
C CYS A 8 -56.31 -1.64 5.15
N PHE A 9 -55.68 -0.58 5.68
CA PHE A 9 -54.74 0.24 4.94
C PHE A 9 -53.40 -0.50 4.89
N LEU A 10 -53.04 -1.04 3.71
CA LEU A 10 -51.68 -1.48 3.38
C LEU A 10 -50.82 -0.23 3.15
N LEU A 11 -50.07 0.15 4.17
CA LEU A 11 -48.93 1.07 4.02
C LEU A 11 -47.81 0.35 3.26
N LEU A 12 -47.77 0.54 1.95
CA LEU A 12 -46.59 0.27 1.14
C LEU A 12 -45.50 1.28 1.57
N GLY A 13 -44.67 0.84 2.51
CA GLY A 13 -43.42 1.50 2.83
C GLY A 13 -42.51 1.42 1.61
N SER A 14 -42.45 2.44 0.78
CA SER A 14 -41.39 2.63 -0.18
C SER A 14 -40.10 2.87 0.58
N SER A 15 -39.35 1.81 0.82
CA SER A 15 -37.93 1.92 1.16
C SER A 15 -37.23 2.60 0.00
N PHE A 16 -37.05 3.91 0.09
CA PHE A 16 -36.07 4.64 -0.70
C PHE A 16 -34.71 4.11 -0.25
N LEU A 17 -34.21 3.08 -0.92
CA LEU A 17 -32.81 2.83 -1.03
C LEU A 17 -32.20 4.09 -1.64
N SER A 18 -31.65 4.97 -0.83
CA SER A 18 -30.76 6.02 -1.29
C SER A 18 -29.54 5.33 -1.90
N ARG A 19 -29.64 4.95 -3.17
CA ARG A 19 -28.46 4.77 -4.02
C ARG A 19 -27.81 6.15 -4.00
N GLY A 20 -26.68 6.27 -3.30
CA GLY A 20 -25.85 7.46 -3.43
C GLY A 20 -25.61 7.63 -4.93
N PHE A 21 -26.16 8.69 -5.50
CA PHE A 21 -25.97 9.00 -6.91
C PHE A 21 -24.46 9.19 -7.10
N ALA A 22 -23.82 8.30 -7.83
CA ALA A 22 -22.46 8.50 -8.27
C ALA A 22 -22.42 9.85 -9.02
N GLN A 23 -21.54 10.75 -8.60
CA GLN A 23 -21.55 12.11 -9.07
C GLN A 23 -21.07 12.15 -10.53
N GLU A 24 -21.95 12.60 -11.42
CA GLU A 24 -21.56 12.92 -12.79
C GLU A 24 -20.81 14.25 -12.78
N LEU A 25 -19.60 14.30 -13.33
CA LEU A 25 -18.72 15.44 -13.22
C LEU A 25 -17.85 15.62 -14.47
N VAL A 26 -17.73 16.86 -14.92
CA VAL A 26 -16.71 17.29 -15.88
C VAL A 26 -15.74 18.22 -15.17
N ILE A 27 -14.44 17.98 -15.33
CA ILE A 27 -13.40 18.91 -14.87
C ILE A 27 -12.67 19.40 -16.12
N ASN A 28 -12.75 20.68 -16.37
CA ASN A 28 -12.19 21.34 -17.55
C ASN A 28 -10.79 21.92 -17.27
N HIS A 29 -10.02 22.14 -18.33
CA HIS A 29 -8.74 22.86 -18.31
C HIS A 29 -7.68 22.22 -17.40
N LEU A 30 -7.61 20.90 -17.35
CA LEU A 30 -6.61 20.16 -16.60
C LEU A 30 -5.34 19.88 -17.42
N ASN A 31 -4.22 19.77 -16.74
CA ASN A 31 -3.04 19.08 -17.25
C ASN A 31 -3.10 17.61 -16.77
N VAL A 32 -3.25 16.67 -17.71
CA VAL A 32 -3.52 15.27 -17.37
C VAL A 32 -2.25 14.43 -17.49
N VAL A 33 -1.80 13.87 -16.37
CA VAL A 33 -0.72 12.87 -16.29
C VAL A 33 -1.37 11.49 -16.30
N THR A 34 -1.39 10.86 -17.46
CA THR A 34 -2.17 9.61 -17.66
C THR A 34 -1.54 8.39 -17.03
N MET A 35 -0.24 8.38 -16.83
CA MET A 35 0.61 7.23 -16.47
C MET A 35 0.58 6.09 -17.52
N LEU A 36 0.08 6.32 -18.72
CA LEU A 36 0.28 5.44 -19.88
C LEU A 36 1.69 5.60 -20.47
N ASP A 37 2.21 6.81 -20.39
CA ASP A 37 3.56 7.23 -20.70
C ASP A 37 3.98 8.39 -19.77
N ASP A 38 5.13 9.00 -20.01
CA ASP A 38 5.69 10.14 -19.27
C ASP A 38 5.26 11.51 -19.80
N GLN A 39 4.20 11.56 -20.61
CA GLN A 39 3.72 12.81 -21.21
C GLN A 39 2.57 13.42 -20.41
N VAL A 40 2.46 14.75 -20.51
CA VAL A 40 1.35 15.52 -19.96
C VAL A 40 0.44 15.98 -21.10
N LEU A 41 -0.84 15.66 -21.00
CA LEU A 41 -1.87 16.19 -21.91
C LEU A 41 -2.32 17.56 -21.37
N ASN A 42 -1.88 18.64 -22.01
CA ASN A 42 -2.20 20.00 -21.55
C ASN A 42 -3.59 20.42 -22.00
N ASP A 43 -4.31 21.18 -21.14
CA ASP A 43 -5.63 21.76 -21.40
C ASP A 43 -6.66 20.73 -21.88
N HIS A 44 -6.78 19.63 -21.15
CA HIS A 44 -7.77 18.59 -21.39
C HIS A 44 -8.87 18.64 -20.34
N SER A 45 -10.03 18.09 -20.68
CA SER A 45 -11.14 17.85 -19.77
C SER A 45 -11.29 16.37 -19.50
N ILE A 46 -11.73 16.06 -18.28
CA ILE A 46 -12.09 14.68 -17.86
C ILE A 46 -13.58 14.66 -17.56
N TYR A 47 -14.31 13.75 -18.19
CA TYR A 47 -15.69 13.44 -17.87
C TYR A 47 -15.75 12.14 -17.07
N VAL A 48 -16.38 12.19 -15.90
CA VAL A 48 -16.58 11.06 -14.99
C VAL A 48 -18.08 10.80 -14.86
N LYS A 49 -18.45 9.53 -14.91
CA LYS A 49 -19.80 9.04 -14.62
C LYS A 49 -19.73 7.70 -13.91
N ASP A 50 -20.53 7.54 -12.86
CA ASP A 50 -20.64 6.29 -12.10
C ASP A 50 -19.27 5.75 -11.60
N GLY A 51 -18.35 6.65 -11.27
CA GLY A 51 -16.99 6.32 -10.80
C GLY A 51 -16.04 5.82 -11.89
N ILE A 52 -16.41 5.98 -13.16
CA ILE A 52 -15.61 5.59 -14.33
C ILE A 52 -15.24 6.83 -15.14
N ILE A 53 -14.03 6.87 -15.67
CA ILE A 53 -13.63 7.88 -16.66
C ILE A 53 -14.31 7.55 -17.98
N MET A 54 -15.21 8.41 -18.42
CA MET A 54 -15.93 8.23 -19.66
C MET A 54 -15.15 8.78 -20.85
N GLU A 55 -14.50 9.94 -20.65
CA GLU A 55 -13.77 10.62 -21.71
C GLU A 55 -12.64 11.48 -21.12
N ILE A 56 -11.52 11.54 -21.86
CA ILE A 56 -10.45 12.52 -21.69
C ILE A 56 -10.19 13.11 -23.06
N ALA A 57 -10.44 14.40 -23.24
CA ALA A 57 -10.29 15.06 -24.53
C ALA A 57 -9.91 16.54 -24.36
N PRO A 58 -9.34 17.18 -25.39
CA PRO A 58 -9.17 18.63 -25.40
C PRO A 58 -10.47 19.33 -25.01
N GLN A 59 -10.37 20.38 -24.21
CA GLN A 59 -11.48 21.13 -23.58
C GLN A 59 -12.69 21.35 -24.51
N GLU A 60 -12.44 21.73 -25.76
CA GLU A 60 -13.47 22.10 -26.70
C GLU A 60 -14.34 20.93 -27.23
N LYS A 61 -13.93 19.68 -26.91
CA LYS A 61 -14.58 18.48 -27.43
C LYS A 61 -15.57 17.84 -26.46
N ILE A 62 -15.44 18.08 -25.15
CA ILE A 62 -16.38 17.52 -24.17
C ILE A 62 -17.54 18.50 -23.95
N SER A 63 -18.73 18.08 -24.40
CA SER A 63 -19.97 18.82 -24.19
C SER A 63 -21.05 17.90 -23.64
N VAL A 64 -21.26 17.95 -22.32
CA VAL A 64 -22.30 17.18 -21.63
C VAL A 64 -23.27 18.15 -20.95
N VAL A 65 -24.55 18.09 -21.36
CA VAL A 65 -25.58 19.01 -20.86
C VAL A 65 -26.10 18.53 -19.51
N GLY A 66 -26.22 19.46 -18.55
CA GLY A 66 -26.82 19.19 -17.25
C GLY A 66 -25.89 18.52 -16.24
N VAL A 67 -24.61 18.36 -16.56
CA VAL A 67 -23.60 17.80 -15.66
C VAL A 67 -22.88 18.90 -14.89
N ARG A 68 -22.56 18.66 -13.64
CA ARG A 68 -21.72 19.55 -12.82
C ARG A 68 -20.37 19.73 -13.48
N THR A 69 -19.93 20.98 -13.60
CA THR A 69 -18.64 21.31 -14.23
C THR A 69 -17.76 22.08 -13.24
N LEU A 70 -16.49 21.73 -13.20
CA LEU A 70 -15.45 22.40 -12.41
C LEU A 70 -14.37 22.98 -13.35
N ASP A 71 -13.76 24.09 -12.94
CA ASP A 71 -12.59 24.66 -13.59
C ASP A 71 -11.31 24.14 -12.93
N GLY A 72 -10.50 23.43 -13.67
CA GLY A 72 -9.22 22.87 -13.25
C GLY A 72 -7.99 23.62 -13.73
N ARG A 73 -8.13 24.88 -14.16
CA ARG A 73 -7.01 25.67 -14.69
C ARG A 73 -5.85 25.74 -13.70
N GLY A 74 -4.65 25.44 -14.22
CA GLY A 74 -3.43 25.41 -13.43
C GLY A 74 -3.26 24.19 -12.57
N MET A 75 -4.24 23.27 -12.58
CA MET A 75 -4.14 22.00 -11.85
C MET A 75 -3.63 20.87 -12.76
N TYR A 76 -2.93 19.95 -12.12
CA TYR A 76 -2.57 18.66 -12.69
C TYR A 76 -3.45 17.57 -12.09
N VAL A 77 -3.85 16.61 -12.88
CA VAL A 77 -4.55 15.42 -12.44
C VAL A 77 -3.68 14.19 -12.69
N PHE A 78 -3.62 13.32 -11.70
CA PHE A 78 -2.78 12.13 -11.66
C PHE A 78 -3.57 10.97 -11.04
N PRO A 79 -3.38 9.70 -11.45
CA PRO A 79 -4.00 8.56 -10.77
C PRO A 79 -3.66 8.57 -9.29
N GLY A 80 -4.63 8.29 -8.42
CA GLY A 80 -4.36 8.20 -6.99
C GLY A 80 -3.27 7.19 -6.66
N LEU A 81 -2.48 7.47 -5.63
CA LEU A 81 -1.44 6.56 -5.17
C LEU A 81 -2.04 5.29 -4.57
N ALA A 82 -1.27 4.21 -4.63
CA ALA A 82 -1.53 2.96 -3.94
C ALA A 82 -0.39 2.65 -2.96
N GLU A 83 -0.74 2.35 -1.70
CA GLU A 83 0.17 1.90 -0.64
C GLU A 83 0.07 0.38 -0.51
N PHE A 84 1.09 -0.34 -0.95
CA PHE A 84 1.01 -1.80 -1.07
C PHE A 84 1.74 -2.58 0.02
N HIS A 85 2.13 -1.89 1.08
CA HIS A 85 2.43 -2.49 2.38
C HIS A 85 1.87 -1.59 3.50
N ALA A 86 0.58 -1.70 3.71
CA ALA A 86 -0.13 -1.01 4.78
C ALA A 86 -0.54 -1.99 5.88
N HIS A 87 -0.79 -1.47 7.07
CA HIS A 87 -1.46 -2.18 8.15
C HIS A 87 -2.71 -1.41 8.56
N LEU A 88 -3.85 -2.06 8.56
CA LEU A 88 -5.04 -1.49 9.18
C LEU A 88 -4.97 -1.72 10.69
N PRO A 89 -5.30 -0.72 11.52
CA PRO A 89 -5.26 -0.86 12.97
C PRO A 89 -6.15 -2.00 13.46
N ASN A 90 -5.69 -2.71 14.49
CA ASN A 90 -6.51 -3.67 15.21
C ASN A 90 -7.49 -2.92 16.12
N PRO A 91 -8.82 -3.06 15.91
CA PRO A 91 -9.82 -2.35 16.70
C PRO A 91 -9.86 -2.77 18.17
N ASP A 92 -9.41 -3.99 18.49
CA ASP A 92 -9.32 -4.46 19.89
C ASP A 92 -8.25 -3.68 20.68
N GLN A 93 -7.29 -3.08 19.96
CA GLN A 93 -6.18 -2.36 20.58
C GLN A 93 -6.42 -0.84 20.61
N PHE A 94 -7.00 -0.27 19.54
CA PHE A 94 -7.09 1.18 19.38
C PHE A 94 -8.54 1.69 19.19
N GLY A 95 -9.54 0.81 19.21
CA GLY A 95 -10.92 1.14 18.89
C GLY A 95 -11.22 1.13 17.39
N PRO A 96 -12.49 0.95 17.02
CA PRO A 96 -12.93 0.95 15.62
C PRO A 96 -12.84 2.35 14.99
N GLU A 97 -12.95 3.41 15.77
CA GLU A 97 -12.87 4.80 15.32
C GLU A 97 -11.51 5.09 14.69
N PHE A 98 -10.43 4.59 15.28
CA PHE A 98 -9.08 4.79 14.73
C PHE A 98 -8.90 4.10 13.37
N GLN A 99 -9.61 3.01 13.09
CA GLN A 99 -9.62 2.43 11.74
C GLN A 99 -10.18 3.42 10.71
N GLU A 100 -11.28 4.12 11.05
CA GLU A 100 -11.90 5.10 10.15
C GLU A 100 -11.04 6.35 9.98
N GLU A 101 -10.41 6.85 11.05
CA GLU A 101 -9.46 7.95 11.00
C GLU A 101 -8.27 7.64 10.07
N VAL A 102 -7.74 6.42 10.11
CA VAL A 102 -6.65 5.98 9.22
C VAL A 102 -7.07 6.01 7.75
N LEU A 103 -8.33 5.69 7.43
CA LEU A 103 -8.82 5.79 6.04
C LEU A 103 -8.76 7.24 5.53
N TRP A 104 -9.12 8.20 6.39
CA TRP A 104 -9.03 9.62 6.06
C TRP A 104 -7.58 10.10 5.93
N MET A 105 -6.65 9.59 6.75
CA MET A 105 -5.22 9.89 6.61
C MET A 105 -4.70 9.46 5.23
N TYR A 106 -5.10 8.29 4.73
CA TYR A 106 -4.75 7.86 3.38
C TYR A 106 -5.32 8.79 2.31
N LEU A 107 -6.63 9.10 2.36
CA LEU A 107 -7.27 9.97 1.37
C LEU A 107 -6.66 11.38 1.35
N ALA A 108 -6.39 11.97 2.52
CA ALA A 108 -5.81 13.30 2.65
C ALA A 108 -4.38 13.40 2.07
N ASN A 109 -3.71 12.26 1.94
CA ASN A 109 -2.38 12.14 1.35
C ASN A 109 -2.40 11.58 -0.09
N GLY A 110 -3.59 11.52 -0.72
CA GLY A 110 -3.73 11.08 -2.11
C GLY A 110 -3.58 9.57 -2.33
N VAL A 111 -3.62 8.77 -1.26
CA VAL A 111 -3.60 7.30 -1.33
C VAL A 111 -5.03 6.81 -1.47
N LEU A 112 -5.36 6.27 -2.63
CA LEU A 112 -6.71 5.84 -2.97
C LEU A 112 -6.88 4.31 -3.00
N ARG A 113 -5.78 3.57 -2.87
CA ARG A 113 -5.80 2.11 -2.71
C ARG A 113 -4.75 1.67 -1.68
N ILE A 114 -5.07 0.66 -0.91
CA ILE A 114 -4.14 0.06 0.05
C ILE A 114 -4.15 -1.46 -0.06
N ARG A 115 -2.99 -2.08 0.16
CA ARG A 115 -2.86 -3.51 0.42
C ARG A 115 -2.47 -3.72 1.87
N SER A 116 -3.41 -4.20 2.69
CA SER A 116 -3.17 -4.45 4.12
C SER A 116 -2.49 -5.78 4.32
N MET A 117 -1.29 -5.74 4.92
CA MET A 117 -0.39 -6.88 5.09
C MET A 117 -0.45 -7.52 6.48
N LEU A 118 -1.39 -7.11 7.33
CA LEU A 118 -1.71 -7.78 8.60
C LEU A 118 -3.21 -7.71 8.81
N GLY A 119 -3.85 -8.88 8.75
CA GLY A 119 -5.31 -8.96 8.76
C GLY A 119 -5.91 -9.21 10.14
N HIS A 120 -7.09 -8.66 10.30
CA HIS A 120 -8.02 -8.92 11.39
C HIS A 120 -9.41 -9.19 10.81
N GLU A 121 -10.26 -9.94 11.50
CA GLU A 121 -11.60 -10.29 10.96
C GLU A 121 -12.48 -9.06 10.69
N SER A 122 -12.33 -8.00 11.50
CA SER A 122 -13.06 -6.73 11.30
C SER A 122 -12.73 -6.06 9.96
N HIS A 123 -11.56 -6.31 9.37
CA HIS A 123 -11.15 -5.68 8.12
C HIS A 123 -12.04 -6.09 6.94
N LEU A 124 -12.64 -7.30 6.96
CA LEU A 124 -13.64 -7.71 5.96
C LEU A 124 -14.89 -6.82 6.00
N ASN A 125 -15.35 -6.47 7.20
CA ASN A 125 -16.48 -5.57 7.36
C ASN A 125 -16.11 -4.13 6.96
N LEU A 126 -14.95 -3.65 7.38
CA LEU A 126 -14.44 -2.33 7.00
C LEU A 126 -14.35 -2.18 5.48
N LYS A 127 -13.81 -3.19 4.78
CA LYS A 127 -13.75 -3.24 3.32
C LYS A 127 -15.16 -3.11 2.71
N LYS A 128 -16.13 -3.89 3.19
CA LYS A 128 -17.52 -3.83 2.71
C LYS A 128 -18.16 -2.45 2.91
N ARG A 129 -17.94 -1.80 4.05
CA ARG A 129 -18.47 -0.47 4.35
C ARG A 129 -17.87 0.60 3.42
N VAL A 130 -16.58 0.48 3.07
CA VAL A 130 -15.96 1.35 2.09
C VAL A 130 -16.47 1.05 0.67
N GLU A 131 -16.55 -0.21 0.26
CA GLU A 131 -17.04 -0.60 -1.07
C GLU A 131 -18.51 -0.21 -1.31
N SER A 132 -19.34 -0.24 -0.26
CA SER A 132 -20.74 0.22 -0.34
C SER A 132 -20.89 1.74 -0.36
N GLY A 133 -19.80 2.49 -0.10
CA GLY A 133 -19.84 3.95 0.03
C GLY A 133 -20.41 4.46 1.35
N GLU A 134 -20.63 3.59 2.33
CA GLU A 134 -21.00 3.95 3.71
C GLU A 134 -19.89 4.75 4.38
N LEU A 135 -18.64 4.32 4.19
CA LEU A 135 -17.43 5.04 4.61
C LEU A 135 -16.68 5.60 3.41
N ALA A 136 -16.11 6.78 3.58
CA ALA A 136 -15.08 7.26 2.67
C ALA A 136 -13.74 6.62 3.04
N GLY A 137 -13.02 6.11 2.06
CA GLY A 137 -11.73 5.48 2.29
C GLY A 137 -11.12 4.95 1.00
N PRO A 138 -9.84 4.60 1.02
CA PRO A 138 -9.18 3.94 -0.11
C PRO A 138 -9.79 2.57 -0.36
N ARG A 139 -9.78 2.10 -1.61
CA ARG A 139 -10.11 0.70 -1.91
C ARG A 139 -9.06 -0.21 -1.28
N MET A 140 -9.49 -1.36 -0.78
CA MET A 140 -8.65 -2.23 0.03
C MET A 140 -8.47 -3.61 -0.59
N PHE A 141 -7.22 -4.05 -0.67
CA PHE A 141 -6.85 -5.46 -0.75
C PHE A 141 -6.40 -5.91 0.64
N ILE A 142 -7.06 -6.89 1.22
CA ILE A 142 -6.82 -7.28 2.60
C ILE A 142 -6.32 -8.72 2.73
N SER A 143 -5.31 -8.93 3.57
CA SER A 143 -4.89 -10.25 4.02
C SER A 143 -5.71 -10.71 5.22
N GLY A 144 -5.74 -12.01 5.44
CA GLY A 144 -6.22 -12.59 6.69
C GLY A 144 -5.18 -12.56 7.80
N PRO A 145 -5.47 -13.21 8.93
CA PRO A 145 -4.50 -13.40 10.00
C PRO A 145 -3.19 -14.03 9.50
N SER A 146 -2.08 -13.56 10.07
CA SER A 146 -0.73 -13.95 9.64
C SER A 146 -0.47 -15.45 9.71
N LEU A 147 0.16 -16.00 8.65
CA LEU A 147 0.73 -17.34 8.64
C LEU A 147 2.21 -17.24 9.07
N ASN A 148 2.54 -17.75 10.24
CA ASN A 148 3.89 -17.67 10.81
C ASN A 148 4.24 -18.93 11.63
N GLY A 149 5.44 -18.98 12.18
CA GLY A 149 5.92 -20.14 12.96
C GLY A 149 5.05 -20.50 14.16
N THR A 150 4.31 -19.54 14.74
CA THR A 150 3.43 -19.76 15.90
C THR A 150 2.01 -20.14 15.46
N SER A 151 1.45 -19.45 14.45
CA SER A 151 0.06 -19.68 14.00
C SER A 151 -0.09 -20.95 13.18
N VAL A 152 0.98 -21.40 12.52
CA VAL A 152 1.00 -22.62 11.69
C VAL A 152 1.68 -23.74 12.48
N GLU A 153 0.90 -24.53 13.20
CA GLU A 153 1.40 -25.61 14.05
C GLU A 153 2.08 -26.73 13.24
N ASN A 154 1.49 -27.06 12.10
CA ASN A 154 1.95 -28.14 11.21
C ASN A 154 1.52 -27.87 9.75
N PRO A 155 2.02 -28.64 8.77
CA PRO A 155 1.68 -28.45 7.35
C PRO A 155 0.17 -28.46 7.06
N GLU A 156 -0.62 -29.33 7.68
CA GLU A 156 -2.07 -29.39 7.43
C GLU A 156 -2.82 -28.21 8.03
N ALA A 157 -2.39 -27.70 9.20
CA ALA A 157 -2.89 -26.46 9.75
C ALA A 157 -2.65 -25.28 8.79
N GLY A 158 -1.46 -25.21 8.16
CA GLY A 158 -1.15 -24.24 7.12
C GLY A 158 -2.10 -24.32 5.92
N ARG A 159 -2.33 -25.53 5.38
CA ARG A 159 -3.30 -25.75 4.30
C ARG A 159 -4.71 -25.29 4.69
N LYS A 160 -5.14 -25.64 5.91
CA LYS A 160 -6.46 -25.24 6.42
C LYS A 160 -6.57 -23.71 6.49
N MET A 161 -5.58 -23.01 7.02
CA MET A 161 -5.58 -21.56 7.10
C MET A 161 -5.70 -20.90 5.71
N VAL A 162 -5.02 -21.43 4.69
CA VAL A 162 -5.14 -20.98 3.31
C VAL A 162 -6.58 -21.10 2.81
N ARG A 163 -7.20 -22.29 2.96
CA ARG A 163 -8.59 -22.54 2.55
C ARG A 163 -9.58 -21.63 3.27
N ASP A 164 -9.42 -21.50 4.58
CA ASP A 164 -10.30 -20.67 5.41
C ASP A 164 -10.22 -19.20 5.00
N GLN A 165 -9.01 -18.65 4.83
CA GLN A 165 -8.85 -17.27 4.42
C GLN A 165 -9.41 -17.02 3.01
N LYS A 166 -9.17 -17.91 2.05
CA LYS A 166 -9.76 -17.81 0.71
C LYS A 166 -11.29 -17.83 0.76
N THR A 167 -11.87 -18.74 1.54
CA THR A 167 -13.33 -18.88 1.67
C THR A 167 -13.96 -17.66 2.37
N SER A 168 -13.25 -17.06 3.32
CA SER A 168 -13.68 -15.84 4.01
C SER A 168 -13.66 -14.59 3.13
N GLY A 169 -12.98 -14.63 1.97
CA GLY A 169 -12.94 -13.53 1.02
C GLY A 169 -11.76 -12.58 1.20
N TYR A 170 -10.69 -13.04 1.83
CA TYR A 170 -9.42 -12.30 1.83
C TYR A 170 -8.77 -12.34 0.45
N ASP A 171 -8.11 -11.24 0.07
CA ASP A 171 -7.57 -11.06 -1.29
C ASP A 171 -6.20 -11.74 -1.47
N HIS A 172 -5.43 -11.86 -0.40
CA HIS A 172 -4.10 -12.47 -0.39
C HIS A 172 -3.72 -13.00 0.99
N LEU A 173 -2.62 -13.75 1.07
CA LEU A 173 -2.07 -14.27 2.31
C LEU A 173 -0.81 -13.49 2.69
N LYS A 174 -0.66 -13.17 3.98
CA LYS A 174 0.58 -12.61 4.55
C LYS A 174 1.34 -13.68 5.31
N LEU A 175 2.58 -13.90 4.90
CA LEU A 175 3.53 -14.76 5.60
C LEU A 175 4.47 -13.92 6.47
N HIS A 176 4.71 -14.38 7.70
CA HIS A 176 5.68 -13.82 8.63
C HIS A 176 6.75 -14.87 9.01
N PRO A 177 7.85 -14.47 9.68
CA PRO A 177 8.94 -15.37 10.01
C PRO A 177 8.57 -16.58 10.86
N GLY A 178 9.45 -17.58 10.87
CA GLY A 178 9.37 -18.77 11.71
C GLY A 178 8.70 -19.99 11.07
N LEU A 179 8.36 -19.92 9.79
CA LEU A 179 7.98 -21.10 9.02
C LEU A 179 9.22 -21.92 8.66
N ASP A 180 9.12 -23.24 8.80
CA ASP A 180 10.05 -24.22 8.24
C ASP A 180 9.63 -24.65 6.83
N ASP A 181 10.50 -25.36 6.11
CA ASP A 181 10.24 -25.83 4.75
C ASP A 181 8.93 -26.64 4.63
N PRO A 182 8.62 -27.65 5.47
CA PRO A 182 7.40 -28.44 5.34
C PRO A 182 6.13 -27.61 5.46
N LYS A 183 6.09 -26.65 6.41
CA LYS A 183 4.94 -25.76 6.61
C LYS A 183 4.80 -24.80 5.45
N PHE A 184 5.91 -24.16 5.04
CA PHE A 184 5.93 -23.23 3.91
C PHE A 184 5.48 -23.90 2.61
N LEU A 185 6.04 -25.06 2.27
CA LEU A 185 5.69 -25.80 1.03
C LEU A 185 4.23 -26.24 1.01
N ALA A 186 3.67 -26.60 2.18
CA ALA A 186 2.25 -26.92 2.30
C ALA A 186 1.36 -25.70 2.04
N ILE A 187 1.72 -24.52 2.58
CA ILE A 187 1.02 -23.27 2.31
C ILE A 187 1.10 -22.89 0.84
N ALA A 188 2.29 -22.95 0.24
CA ALA A 188 2.52 -22.61 -1.16
C ALA A 188 1.72 -23.49 -2.13
N ASP A 189 1.74 -24.81 -1.91
CA ASP A 189 0.97 -25.78 -2.70
C ASP A 189 -0.55 -25.51 -2.60
N GLU A 190 -1.05 -25.27 -1.38
CA GLU A 190 -2.48 -25.01 -1.18
C GLU A 190 -2.90 -23.65 -1.72
N ALA A 191 -2.08 -22.60 -1.58
CA ALA A 191 -2.34 -21.28 -2.13
C ALA A 191 -2.44 -21.31 -3.66
N LYS A 192 -1.56 -22.10 -4.32
CA LYS A 192 -1.62 -22.32 -5.76
C LYS A 192 -2.93 -23.03 -6.17
N LYS A 193 -3.37 -24.05 -5.42
CA LYS A 193 -4.65 -24.77 -5.68
C LYS A 193 -5.85 -23.86 -5.48
N ALA A 194 -5.82 -23.03 -4.43
CA ALA A 194 -6.89 -22.11 -4.11
C ALA A 194 -6.92 -20.86 -5.01
N GLY A 195 -5.89 -20.63 -5.83
CA GLY A 195 -5.77 -19.43 -6.64
C GLY A 195 -5.75 -18.15 -5.79
N ILE A 196 -4.93 -18.14 -4.73
CA ILE A 196 -4.73 -16.97 -3.87
C ILE A 196 -3.25 -16.61 -3.82
N TYR A 197 -2.94 -15.33 -4.03
CA TYR A 197 -1.57 -14.83 -3.93
C TYR A 197 -1.07 -14.83 -2.48
N TYR A 198 0.23 -14.94 -2.32
CA TYR A 198 0.87 -14.82 -1.02
C TYR A 198 2.23 -14.12 -1.14
N GLY A 199 2.61 -13.44 -0.07
CA GLY A 199 3.86 -12.72 0.05
C GLY A 199 4.11 -12.34 1.51
N GLY A 200 5.17 -11.61 1.77
CA GLY A 200 5.52 -11.19 3.12
C GLY A 200 7.01 -11.28 3.41
N HIS A 201 7.33 -11.60 4.66
CA HIS A 201 8.70 -11.83 5.09
C HIS A 201 9.23 -13.19 4.60
N ILE A 202 10.52 -13.25 4.35
CA ILE A 202 11.19 -14.51 4.08
C ILE A 202 11.60 -15.16 5.42
N SER A 203 11.05 -16.33 5.72
CA SER A 203 11.52 -17.12 6.87
C SER A 203 12.95 -17.59 6.64
N LEU A 204 13.81 -17.45 7.64
CA LEU A 204 15.24 -17.78 7.54
C LEU A 204 15.46 -19.24 7.15
N ASP A 205 14.70 -20.18 7.73
CA ASP A 205 14.82 -21.62 7.47
C ASP A 205 14.39 -22.00 6.04
N VAL A 206 13.51 -21.23 5.41
CA VAL A 206 13.04 -21.43 4.03
C VAL A 206 13.97 -20.77 3.01
N GLY A 207 14.38 -19.55 3.29
CA GLY A 207 15.22 -18.73 2.44
C GLY A 207 14.56 -18.18 1.18
N LEU A 208 15.18 -17.16 0.59
CA LEU A 208 14.67 -16.44 -0.58
C LEU A 208 14.49 -17.35 -1.80
N VAL A 209 15.46 -18.18 -2.09
CA VAL A 209 15.46 -19.02 -3.32
C VAL A 209 14.31 -20.01 -3.31
N THR A 210 14.05 -20.68 -2.18
CA THR A 210 12.92 -21.60 -2.03
C THR A 210 11.60 -20.87 -2.12
N SER A 211 11.48 -19.73 -1.45
CA SER A 211 10.27 -18.91 -1.45
C SER A 211 9.89 -18.48 -2.86
N VAL A 212 10.82 -17.88 -3.60
CA VAL A 212 10.58 -17.37 -4.96
C VAL A 212 10.24 -18.50 -5.93
N LYS A 213 10.97 -19.62 -5.91
CA LYS A 213 10.71 -20.79 -6.78
C LYS A 213 9.33 -21.42 -6.56
N ASN A 214 8.74 -21.22 -5.39
CA ASN A 214 7.42 -21.76 -5.09
C ASN A 214 6.28 -20.75 -5.30
N GLY A 215 6.54 -19.60 -5.93
CA GLY A 215 5.51 -18.66 -6.36
C GLY A 215 5.24 -17.52 -5.37
N TYR A 216 6.23 -17.13 -4.59
CA TYR A 216 6.16 -15.94 -3.74
C TYR A 216 5.87 -14.71 -4.59
N ARG A 217 4.67 -14.12 -4.45
CA ARG A 217 4.20 -13.04 -5.31
C ARG A 217 4.96 -11.74 -5.04
N SER A 218 5.22 -11.42 -3.76
CA SER A 218 6.04 -10.28 -3.36
C SER A 218 6.93 -10.59 -2.17
N VAL A 219 8.17 -10.11 -2.24
CA VAL A 219 9.11 -10.05 -1.13
C VAL A 219 9.00 -8.66 -0.52
N GLU A 220 8.59 -8.62 0.74
CA GLU A 220 8.50 -7.39 1.50
C GLU A 220 9.87 -7.04 2.09
N HIS A 221 10.15 -5.74 2.27
CA HIS A 221 11.37 -5.26 2.95
C HIS A 221 12.70 -5.67 2.30
N ILE A 222 12.67 -6.19 1.07
CA ILE A 222 13.85 -6.79 0.42
C ILE A 222 14.43 -7.93 1.29
N ASP A 223 13.58 -8.60 2.08
CA ASP A 223 13.97 -9.67 2.99
C ASP A 223 14.61 -10.86 2.25
N GLY A 224 15.55 -11.53 2.90
CA GLY A 224 16.19 -12.74 2.39
C GLY A 224 17.29 -12.49 1.37
N PHE A 225 17.41 -11.30 0.79
CA PHE A 225 18.48 -11.00 -0.18
C PHE A 225 19.85 -10.96 0.49
N LEU A 226 19.97 -10.26 1.64
CA LEU A 226 21.23 -10.22 2.38
C LEU A 226 21.71 -11.64 2.71
N GLU A 227 20.83 -12.46 3.26
CA GLU A 227 21.10 -13.85 3.65
C GLU A 227 21.47 -14.71 2.45
N ALA A 228 20.77 -14.58 1.33
CA ALA A 228 21.07 -15.30 0.09
C ALA A 228 22.42 -14.89 -0.53
N MET A 229 22.89 -13.67 -0.26
CA MET A 229 24.17 -13.17 -0.71
C MET A 229 25.34 -13.51 0.22
N LEU A 230 25.09 -14.07 1.40
CA LEU A 230 26.20 -14.53 2.26
C LEU A 230 26.94 -15.73 1.64
N PRO A 231 28.23 -15.92 1.95
CA PRO A 231 28.98 -17.13 1.56
C PRO A 231 28.25 -18.40 1.98
N ASN A 232 28.35 -19.45 1.15
CA ASN A 232 27.71 -20.73 1.47
C ASN A 232 28.23 -21.28 2.81
N GLY A 233 27.31 -21.73 3.66
CA GLY A 233 27.65 -22.26 4.99
C GLY A 233 27.84 -21.20 6.07
N THR A 234 27.59 -19.91 5.77
CA THR A 234 27.54 -18.88 6.82
C THR A 234 26.48 -19.22 7.84
N VAL A 235 26.87 -19.33 9.11
CA VAL A 235 25.94 -19.51 10.22
C VAL A 235 25.41 -18.14 10.65
N ILE A 236 24.10 -17.96 10.61
CA ILE A 236 23.44 -16.74 11.08
C ILE A 236 23.06 -16.96 12.55
N ASP A 237 23.79 -16.28 13.43
CA ASP A 237 23.50 -16.29 14.87
C ASP A 237 22.68 -15.03 15.22
N PRO A 238 21.39 -15.16 15.57
CA PRO A 238 20.51 -14.02 15.87
C PRO A 238 20.99 -13.19 17.05
N THR A 239 21.87 -13.73 17.92
CA THR A 239 22.39 -12.99 19.08
C THR A 239 23.46 -11.95 18.70
N VAL A 240 24.10 -12.08 17.53
CA VAL A 240 25.18 -11.20 17.07
C VAL A 240 24.93 -10.57 15.70
N SER A 241 24.05 -11.15 14.88
CA SER A 241 23.77 -10.66 13.54
C SER A 241 23.01 -9.32 13.50
N GLY A 242 22.40 -8.93 14.62
CA GLY A 242 21.60 -7.72 14.76
C GLY A 242 20.25 -7.80 14.05
N PRO A 243 19.41 -6.77 14.21
CA PRO A 243 18.11 -6.73 13.54
C PRO A 243 18.27 -6.86 12.02
N PHE A 244 17.43 -7.69 11.38
CA PHE A 244 17.50 -7.96 9.94
C PHE A 244 18.91 -8.33 9.46
N ASN A 245 19.69 -8.97 10.31
CA ASN A 245 21.07 -9.41 10.03
C ASN A 245 22.02 -8.29 9.60
N MET A 246 21.75 -7.03 10.01
CA MET A 246 22.45 -5.82 9.59
C MET A 246 23.98 -5.88 9.80
N ASN A 247 24.44 -6.60 10.82
CA ASN A 247 25.87 -6.73 11.14
C ASN A 247 26.62 -7.64 10.11
N LEU A 248 25.89 -8.34 9.24
CA LEU A 248 26.48 -9.26 8.25
C LEU A 248 26.70 -8.60 6.88
N VAL A 249 26.31 -7.34 6.70
CA VAL A 249 26.45 -6.62 5.42
C VAL A 249 27.85 -6.66 4.85
N GLY A 250 28.88 -6.57 5.69
CA GLY A 250 30.29 -6.65 5.26
C GLY A 250 30.73 -8.03 4.73
N GLN A 251 29.89 -9.06 4.86
CA GLN A 251 30.21 -10.43 4.43
C GLN A 251 29.49 -10.81 3.11
N VAL A 252 28.69 -9.92 2.52
CA VAL A 252 27.92 -10.25 1.31
C VAL A 252 28.83 -10.49 0.11
N ASP A 253 28.53 -11.54 -0.64
CA ASP A 253 29.15 -11.85 -1.94
C ASP A 253 28.30 -11.24 -3.05
N GLN A 254 28.75 -10.10 -3.57
CA GLN A 254 28.05 -9.37 -4.63
C GLN A 254 27.88 -10.19 -5.93
N SER A 255 28.73 -11.20 -6.18
CA SER A 255 28.60 -12.03 -7.37
C SER A 255 27.32 -12.85 -7.44
N LYS A 256 26.66 -13.07 -6.30
CA LYS A 256 25.39 -13.80 -6.23
C LYS A 256 24.16 -12.97 -6.67
N LEU A 257 24.26 -11.63 -6.66
CA LEU A 257 23.13 -10.76 -6.92
C LEU A 257 22.53 -10.98 -8.31
N ALA A 258 23.34 -11.16 -9.34
CA ALA A 258 22.84 -11.38 -10.69
C ALA A 258 21.93 -12.63 -10.80
N GLY A 259 22.27 -13.72 -10.09
CA GLY A 259 21.45 -14.91 -10.03
C GLY A 259 20.14 -14.70 -9.28
N LEU A 260 20.12 -13.90 -8.22
CA LEU A 260 18.91 -13.56 -7.46
C LEU A 260 17.97 -12.64 -8.26
N ILE A 261 18.53 -11.68 -8.99
CA ILE A 261 17.78 -10.84 -9.93
C ILE A 261 17.07 -11.71 -10.98
N GLN A 262 17.85 -12.59 -11.65
CA GLN A 262 17.28 -13.48 -12.67
C GLN A 262 16.19 -14.38 -12.09
N LEU A 263 16.38 -14.89 -10.87
CA LEU A 263 15.38 -15.69 -10.16
C LEU A 263 14.07 -14.93 -9.96
N CYS A 264 14.13 -13.64 -9.55
CA CYS A 264 12.93 -12.82 -9.39
C CYS A 264 12.23 -12.55 -10.72
N LEU A 265 12.98 -12.27 -11.78
CA LEU A 265 12.43 -12.02 -13.12
C LEU A 265 11.74 -13.26 -13.69
N ASP A 266 12.38 -14.43 -13.61
CA ASP A 266 11.83 -15.70 -14.11
C ASP A 266 10.53 -16.10 -13.40
N ASN A 267 10.40 -15.77 -12.12
CA ASN A 267 9.24 -16.10 -11.30
C ASN A 267 8.24 -14.94 -11.17
N LYS A 268 8.49 -13.79 -11.81
CA LYS A 268 7.64 -12.59 -11.74
C LYS A 268 7.36 -12.14 -10.29
N THR A 269 8.38 -12.25 -9.45
CA THR A 269 8.29 -11.85 -8.04
C THR A 269 8.48 -10.34 -7.93
N TRP A 270 7.56 -9.68 -7.24
CA TRP A 270 7.59 -8.25 -6.96
C TRP A 270 8.38 -7.93 -5.71
N ILE A 271 8.88 -6.70 -5.63
CA ILE A 271 9.56 -6.18 -4.44
C ILE A 271 8.74 -5.03 -3.85
N ALA A 272 8.44 -5.12 -2.56
CA ALA A 272 7.87 -4.07 -1.74
C ALA A 272 8.97 -3.55 -0.79
N PRO A 273 9.71 -2.48 -1.14
CA PRO A 273 11.01 -2.21 -0.54
C PRO A 273 10.94 -1.62 0.87
N THR A 274 9.94 -0.82 1.19
CA THR A 274 9.74 -0.14 2.48
C THR A 274 11.00 0.56 3.00
N LEU A 275 11.66 1.34 2.14
CA LEU A 275 12.93 2.01 2.48
C LEU A 275 12.77 2.92 3.69
N THR A 276 11.68 3.69 3.71
CA THR A 276 11.37 4.62 4.80
C THR A 276 11.23 3.94 6.15
N LEU A 277 10.72 2.69 6.22
CA LEU A 277 10.65 1.95 7.46
C LEU A 277 12.04 1.81 8.09
N PHE A 278 13.02 1.37 7.30
CA PHE A 278 14.38 1.15 7.79
C PHE A 278 15.09 2.46 8.13
N GLU A 279 14.86 3.52 7.35
CA GLU A 279 15.41 4.85 7.64
C GLU A 279 14.86 5.42 8.94
N ARG A 280 13.59 5.18 9.25
CA ARG A 280 12.95 5.69 10.47
C ARG A 280 13.20 4.80 11.69
N TYR A 281 13.09 3.49 11.52
CA TYR A 281 13.27 2.55 12.63
C TYR A 281 14.74 2.42 13.02
N PHE A 282 15.63 2.24 12.03
CA PHE A 282 17.06 1.98 12.24
C PHE A 282 17.96 3.18 11.91
N GLY A 283 17.45 4.23 11.27
CA GLY A 283 18.22 5.45 11.00
C GLY A 283 18.63 6.19 12.26
N TYR A 284 19.59 7.10 12.12
CA TYR A 284 20.19 7.81 13.26
C TYR A 284 19.41 9.05 13.70
N GLN A 285 18.27 9.38 13.07
CA GLN A 285 17.41 10.44 13.57
C GLN A 285 16.85 10.01 14.93
N PRO A 286 17.05 10.80 15.99
CA PRO A 286 16.67 10.40 17.34
C PRO A 286 15.16 10.23 17.52
N ALA A 287 14.76 9.30 18.38
CA ALA A 287 13.35 9.03 18.69
C ALA A 287 12.58 10.29 19.13
N TYR A 288 13.22 11.18 19.89
CA TYR A 288 12.58 12.41 20.38
C TYR A 288 12.27 13.41 19.23
N GLU A 289 13.11 13.48 18.19
CA GLU A 289 12.86 14.32 17.00
C GLU A 289 11.74 13.74 16.15
N LEU A 290 11.78 12.43 15.92
CA LEU A 290 10.73 11.73 15.17
C LEU A 290 9.36 11.90 15.82
N ARG A 291 9.29 11.83 17.14
CA ARG A 291 8.05 12.01 17.91
C ARG A 291 7.46 13.42 17.80
N GLN A 292 8.27 14.44 17.51
CA GLN A 292 7.84 15.82 17.38
C GLN A 292 7.32 16.17 15.97
N GLN A 293 7.36 15.25 15.02
CA GLN A 293 6.88 15.53 13.66
C GLN A 293 5.37 15.74 13.65
N PRO A 294 4.87 16.70 12.85
CA PRO A 294 3.45 17.10 12.88
C PRO A 294 2.47 15.97 12.70
N GLU A 295 2.78 15.01 11.85
CA GLU A 295 1.90 13.86 11.57
C GLU A 295 1.70 12.91 12.75
N MET A 296 2.58 12.96 13.76
CA MET A 296 2.40 12.19 15.01
C MET A 296 1.17 12.61 15.79
N PHE A 297 0.68 13.83 15.55
CA PHE A 297 -0.52 14.36 16.20
C PHE A 297 -1.79 13.57 15.85
N TYR A 298 -1.83 12.96 14.67
CA TYR A 298 -2.97 12.17 14.20
C TYR A 298 -3.02 10.75 14.78
N LEU A 299 -2.07 10.37 15.60
CA LEU A 299 -1.97 9.01 16.14
C LEU A 299 -2.32 8.96 17.63
N PRO A 300 -2.88 7.84 18.11
CA PRO A 300 -3.07 7.62 19.53
C PRO A 300 -1.76 7.79 20.32
N GLY A 301 -1.82 8.54 21.42
CA GLY A 301 -0.64 8.80 22.25
C GLY A 301 0.03 7.52 22.80
N GLN A 302 -0.75 6.45 22.98
CA GLN A 302 -0.24 5.13 23.33
C GLN A 302 0.69 4.58 22.26
N LEU A 303 0.29 4.68 20.99
CA LEU A 303 1.06 4.18 19.84
C LEU A 303 2.38 4.95 19.67
N THR A 304 2.32 6.29 19.69
CA THR A 304 3.52 7.14 19.58
C THR A 304 4.48 6.94 20.76
N THR A 305 3.95 6.66 21.96
CA THR A 305 4.76 6.34 23.13
C THR A 305 5.44 4.97 22.99
N GLN A 306 4.73 3.98 22.48
CA GLN A 306 5.31 2.66 22.20
C GLN A 306 6.45 2.76 21.18
N TRP A 307 6.27 3.51 20.11
CA TRP A 307 7.31 3.73 19.08
C TRP A 307 8.54 4.44 19.68
N PHE A 308 8.28 5.50 20.45
CA PHE A 308 9.35 6.22 21.14
C PHE A 308 10.18 5.29 22.04
N ASN A 309 9.52 4.47 22.89
CA ASN A 309 10.20 3.54 23.79
C ASN A 309 10.98 2.47 23.01
N THR A 310 10.41 1.95 21.92
CA THR A 310 11.06 0.94 21.07
C THR A 310 12.36 1.48 20.48
N LYS A 311 12.32 2.64 19.83
CA LYS A 311 13.50 3.22 19.21
C LYS A 311 14.53 3.69 20.25
N SER A 312 14.08 4.36 21.32
CA SER A 312 14.98 4.81 22.41
C SER A 312 15.72 3.65 23.07
N LYS A 313 15.08 2.47 23.18
CA LYS A 313 15.75 1.27 23.65
C LYS A 313 16.89 0.83 22.71
N LEU A 314 16.64 0.80 21.40
CA LEU A 314 17.68 0.47 20.42
C LEU A 314 18.84 1.48 20.43
N GLU A 315 18.54 2.77 20.66
CA GLU A 315 19.55 3.82 20.83
C GLU A 315 20.41 3.55 22.07
N ALA A 316 19.76 3.30 23.21
CA ALA A 316 20.43 3.03 24.48
C ALA A 316 21.29 1.74 24.45
N ASP A 317 20.82 0.72 23.76
CA ASP A 317 21.53 -0.56 23.58
C ASP A 317 22.68 -0.46 22.56
N GLY A 318 22.89 0.72 21.94
CA GLY A 318 23.94 0.95 20.92
C GLY A 318 23.74 0.17 19.62
N VAL A 319 22.51 -0.29 19.35
CA VAL A 319 22.14 -0.97 18.11
C VAL A 319 22.17 0.02 16.96
N LEU A 320 21.75 1.27 17.21
CA LEU A 320 21.67 2.35 16.20
C LEU A 320 22.94 3.19 16.09
N ALA A 321 24.09 2.64 16.50
CA ALA A 321 25.37 3.31 16.26
C ALA A 321 25.61 3.50 14.76
N GLU A 322 25.98 4.72 14.33
CA GLU A 322 26.15 5.07 12.90
C GLU A 322 27.05 4.09 12.16
N ALA A 323 28.15 3.67 12.79
CA ALA A 323 29.08 2.72 12.19
C ALA A 323 28.47 1.34 11.85
N LYS A 324 27.36 0.97 12.49
CA LYS A 324 26.61 -0.27 12.21
C LYS A 324 25.51 -0.04 11.20
N VAL A 325 24.74 1.02 11.40
CA VAL A 325 23.52 1.29 10.64
C VAL A 325 23.81 1.83 9.24
N LYS A 326 24.77 2.75 9.10
CA LYS A 326 25.09 3.39 7.81
C LYS A 326 25.43 2.41 6.71
N PRO A 327 26.34 1.43 6.89
CA PRO A 327 26.64 0.44 5.86
C PRO A 327 25.41 -0.39 5.46
N TYR A 328 24.52 -0.68 6.42
CA TYR A 328 23.31 -1.43 6.16
C TYR A 328 22.28 -0.64 5.34
N LEU A 329 22.04 0.62 5.65
CA LEU A 329 21.12 1.47 4.88
C LEU A 329 21.67 1.73 3.47
N GLU A 330 22.96 1.98 3.33
CA GLU A 330 23.63 2.15 2.02
C GLU A 330 23.54 0.86 1.18
N PHE A 331 23.74 -0.31 1.79
CA PHE A 331 23.55 -1.59 1.13
C PHE A 331 22.10 -1.77 0.64
N ARG A 332 21.11 -1.45 1.46
CA ARG A 332 19.68 -1.56 1.09
C ARG A 332 19.32 -0.64 -0.07
N GLN A 333 19.77 0.62 -0.02
CA GLN A 333 19.53 1.59 -1.10
C GLN A 333 20.18 1.13 -2.42
N LYS A 334 21.42 0.64 -2.35
CA LYS A 334 22.13 0.10 -3.52
C LYS A 334 21.42 -1.13 -4.07
N LEU A 335 21.05 -2.09 -3.22
CA LEU A 335 20.36 -3.31 -3.61
C LEU A 335 19.01 -2.98 -4.26
N PHE A 336 18.23 -2.08 -3.67
CA PHE A 336 16.99 -1.59 -4.24
C PHE A 336 17.18 -1.03 -5.66
N LEU A 337 18.18 -0.16 -5.84
CA LEU A 337 18.46 0.45 -7.14
C LEU A 337 18.97 -0.57 -8.18
N ASP A 338 19.80 -1.53 -7.76
CA ASP A 338 20.30 -2.60 -8.62
C ASP A 338 19.16 -3.51 -9.12
N LEU A 339 18.23 -3.89 -8.21
CA LEU A 339 17.01 -4.64 -8.55
C LEU A 339 16.13 -3.87 -9.54
N HIS A 340 15.91 -2.58 -9.27
CA HIS A 340 15.11 -1.71 -10.15
C HIS A 340 15.74 -1.59 -11.54
N LYS A 341 17.03 -1.26 -11.63
CA LYS A 341 17.73 -1.13 -12.91
C LYS A 341 17.77 -2.40 -13.74
N ALA A 342 17.73 -3.54 -13.07
CA ALA A 342 17.65 -4.84 -13.73
C ALA A 342 16.23 -5.20 -14.18
N GLY A 343 15.22 -4.38 -13.91
CA GLY A 343 13.83 -4.59 -14.31
C GLY A 343 13.01 -5.47 -13.39
N VAL A 344 13.49 -5.76 -12.17
CA VAL A 344 12.66 -6.46 -11.17
C VAL A 344 11.49 -5.56 -10.81
N PRO A 345 10.24 -6.04 -10.91
CA PRO A 345 9.06 -5.21 -10.70
C PRO A 345 8.93 -4.79 -9.23
N MET A 346 8.57 -3.52 -9.01
CA MET A 346 8.45 -2.92 -7.68
C MET A 346 7.08 -2.31 -7.46
N ILE A 347 6.60 -2.38 -6.22
CA ILE A 347 5.37 -1.75 -5.74
C ILE A 347 5.69 -0.80 -4.59
N MET A 348 5.08 0.39 -4.60
CA MET A 348 5.27 1.40 -3.57
C MET A 348 4.69 0.92 -2.24
N SER A 349 5.49 1.06 -1.18
CA SER A 349 5.15 0.48 0.12
C SER A 349 5.94 1.16 1.23
N SER A 350 5.26 1.59 2.30
CA SER A 350 5.91 2.30 3.42
C SER A 350 5.89 1.53 4.74
N ASP A 351 5.08 0.49 4.84
CA ASP A 351 4.85 -0.29 6.07
C ASP A 351 4.27 0.57 7.21
N SER A 352 3.21 1.31 6.90
CA SER A 352 2.52 2.13 7.91
C SER A 352 1.22 1.48 8.41
N PRO A 353 0.87 1.65 9.70
CA PRO A 353 1.63 2.23 10.80
C PRO A 353 2.69 1.28 11.36
N GLN A 354 3.92 1.70 11.34
CA GLN A 354 5.07 1.08 11.99
C GLN A 354 5.93 2.18 12.62
N VAL A 355 7.01 1.84 13.31
CA VAL A 355 7.80 2.79 14.09
C VAL A 355 8.05 4.12 13.38
N PHE A 356 7.29 5.14 13.76
CA PHE A 356 7.24 6.50 13.21
C PHE A 356 6.80 6.62 11.73
N ASN A 357 6.27 5.57 11.11
CA ASN A 357 5.60 5.62 9.83
C ASN A 357 4.10 5.79 10.02
N VAL A 358 3.59 6.98 9.66
CA VAL A 358 2.19 7.35 9.82
C VAL A 358 1.41 7.04 8.54
N PRO A 359 0.22 6.41 8.61
CA PRO A 359 -0.60 6.12 7.45
C PRO A 359 -0.82 7.33 6.54
N GLY A 360 -0.68 7.15 5.25
CA GLY A 360 -0.77 8.22 4.26
C GLY A 360 0.49 9.09 4.18
N PHE A 361 1.00 9.60 5.28
CA PHE A 361 2.19 10.46 5.30
C PHE A 361 3.47 9.73 4.91
N SER A 362 3.60 8.46 5.31
CA SER A 362 4.80 7.66 5.06
C SER A 362 5.05 7.39 3.59
N ILE A 363 4.00 7.39 2.76
CA ILE A 363 4.15 7.16 1.32
C ILE A 363 5.03 8.24 0.67
N HIS A 364 4.91 9.49 1.13
CA HIS A 364 5.71 10.60 0.63
C HIS A 364 7.18 10.49 1.03
N ARG A 365 7.45 9.87 2.19
CA ARG A 365 8.82 9.57 2.62
C ARG A 365 9.42 8.41 1.81
N GLU A 366 8.61 7.42 1.46
CA GLU A 366 9.04 6.35 0.56
C GLU A 366 9.37 6.90 -0.83
N ILE A 367 8.54 7.81 -1.36
CA ILE A 367 8.81 8.56 -2.60
C ILE A 367 10.15 9.31 -2.50
N GLU A 368 10.41 10.01 -1.39
CA GLU A 368 11.67 10.70 -1.15
C GLU A 368 12.87 9.73 -1.10
N SER A 369 12.71 8.59 -0.42
CA SER A 369 13.75 7.55 -0.32
C SER A 369 14.07 6.94 -1.67
N MET A 370 13.05 6.64 -2.51
CA MET A 370 13.24 6.16 -3.88
C MET A 370 13.93 7.19 -4.76
N SER A 371 13.59 8.49 -4.61
CA SER A 371 14.23 9.58 -5.33
C SER A 371 15.70 9.75 -4.93
N LYS A 372 16.00 9.69 -3.64
CA LYS A 372 17.41 9.70 -3.13
C LYS A 372 18.21 8.51 -3.62
N ALA A 373 17.58 7.35 -3.80
CA ALA A 373 18.21 6.17 -4.37
C ALA A 373 18.51 6.34 -5.88
N GLY A 374 17.91 7.30 -6.58
CA GLY A 374 18.20 7.64 -7.96
C GLY A 374 17.19 7.19 -8.99
N MET A 375 15.96 6.86 -8.59
CA MET A 375 14.86 6.65 -9.52
C MET A 375 14.33 7.98 -10.10
N SER A 376 13.87 7.96 -11.33
CA SER A 376 13.16 9.10 -11.92
C SER A 376 11.75 9.26 -11.34
N ASN A 377 11.22 10.49 -11.38
CA ASN A 377 9.88 10.77 -10.87
C ASN A 377 8.81 9.88 -11.52
N TYR A 378 8.90 9.67 -12.84
CA TYR A 378 7.96 8.80 -13.56
C TYR A 378 8.02 7.36 -13.07
N GLU A 379 9.23 6.79 -12.89
CA GLU A 379 9.40 5.43 -12.40
C GLU A 379 8.89 5.28 -10.96
N ILE A 380 9.15 6.26 -10.08
CA ILE A 380 8.60 6.29 -8.72
C ILE A 380 7.08 6.26 -8.75
N LEU A 381 6.45 7.15 -9.53
CA LEU A 381 5.00 7.23 -9.62
C LEU A 381 4.37 5.95 -10.20
N LYS A 382 5.07 5.27 -11.11
CA LYS A 382 4.63 3.95 -11.60
C LYS A 382 4.55 2.91 -10.51
N THR A 383 5.48 2.92 -9.53
CA THR A 383 5.46 1.94 -8.43
C THR A 383 4.19 2.06 -7.58
N GLY A 384 3.65 3.27 -7.44
CA GLY A 384 2.43 3.56 -6.68
C GLY A 384 1.15 3.67 -7.53
N SER A 385 1.19 3.30 -8.80
CA SER A 385 0.02 3.37 -9.68
C SER A 385 -0.06 2.14 -10.59
N VAL A 386 0.49 2.20 -11.79
CA VAL A 386 0.46 1.14 -12.81
C VAL A 386 0.96 -0.21 -12.28
N ASN A 387 2.08 -0.20 -11.58
CA ASN A 387 2.69 -1.43 -11.06
C ASN A 387 1.79 -2.12 -10.02
N CYS A 388 1.10 -1.33 -9.19
CA CYS A 388 0.16 -1.87 -8.22
C CYS A 388 -1.05 -2.52 -8.89
N ALA A 389 -1.54 -1.95 -10.00
CA ALA A 389 -2.58 -2.57 -10.80
C ALA A 389 -2.10 -3.87 -11.46
N ASP A 390 -0.87 -3.86 -11.99
CA ASP A 390 -0.26 -5.05 -12.59
C ASP A 390 -0.03 -6.18 -11.57
N TYR A 391 0.25 -5.84 -10.32
CA TYR A 391 0.42 -6.82 -9.25
C TYR A 391 -0.81 -7.72 -9.08
N PHE A 392 -2.02 -7.16 -9.17
CA PHE A 392 -3.28 -7.90 -9.10
C PHE A 392 -3.84 -8.29 -10.48
N GLU A 393 -3.07 -8.07 -11.57
CA GLU A 393 -3.47 -8.39 -12.95
C GLU A 393 -4.67 -7.53 -13.44
N GLU A 394 -4.84 -6.34 -12.85
CA GLU A 394 -5.90 -5.35 -13.16
C GLU A 394 -5.37 -4.19 -14.03
N ARG A 395 -4.38 -4.46 -14.88
CA ARG A 395 -3.73 -3.46 -15.74
C ARG A 395 -4.75 -2.67 -16.56
N GLY A 396 -4.73 -1.36 -16.38
CA GLY A 396 -5.58 -0.43 -17.12
C GLY A 396 -7.02 -0.34 -16.62
N GLU A 397 -7.39 -1.06 -15.58
CA GLU A 397 -8.65 -0.86 -14.88
C GLU A 397 -8.54 0.31 -13.90
N TRP A 398 -7.36 0.53 -13.35
CA TRP A 398 -7.00 1.63 -12.46
C TRP A 398 -5.49 1.91 -12.50
N GLY A 399 -5.01 2.91 -11.75
CA GLY A 399 -3.60 3.33 -11.75
C GLY A 399 -3.19 4.07 -13.02
N VAL A 400 -4.14 4.33 -13.91
CA VAL A 400 -3.99 5.10 -15.15
C VAL A 400 -5.22 5.98 -15.37
N LEU A 401 -5.05 7.08 -16.10
CA LEU A 401 -6.19 7.91 -16.55
C LEU A 401 -6.44 7.64 -18.04
N LYS A 402 -7.51 6.91 -18.31
CA LYS A 402 -8.01 6.65 -19.68
C LYS A 402 -9.51 6.34 -19.64
N PRO A 403 -10.23 6.49 -20.76
CA PRO A 403 -11.61 6.03 -20.85
C PRO A 403 -11.76 4.55 -20.47
N GLY A 404 -12.78 4.26 -19.65
CA GLY A 404 -13.08 2.94 -19.12
C GLY A 404 -12.34 2.57 -17.83
N ALA A 405 -11.32 3.31 -17.40
CA ALA A 405 -10.66 3.10 -16.11
C ALA A 405 -11.47 3.70 -14.94
N ALA A 406 -11.24 3.19 -13.75
CA ALA A 406 -11.79 3.75 -12.53
C ALA A 406 -11.39 5.23 -12.39
N ALA A 407 -12.36 6.08 -12.06
CA ALA A 407 -12.11 7.49 -11.78
C ALA A 407 -11.55 7.62 -10.34
N GLU A 408 -10.31 7.22 -10.18
CA GLU A 408 -9.56 7.30 -8.94
C GLU A 408 -8.31 8.15 -9.18
N PHE A 409 -8.41 9.43 -8.85
CA PHE A 409 -7.35 10.40 -9.15
C PHE A 409 -7.23 11.50 -8.11
N VAL A 410 -6.11 12.16 -8.11
CA VAL A 410 -5.82 13.34 -7.29
C VAL A 410 -5.60 14.56 -8.17
N LEU A 411 -6.01 15.73 -7.69
CA LEU A 411 -5.67 17.02 -8.24
C LEU A 411 -4.55 17.63 -7.42
N VAL A 412 -3.52 18.13 -8.10
CA VAL A 412 -2.35 18.79 -7.50
C VAL A 412 -2.01 20.07 -8.23
N GLN A 413 -1.22 20.97 -7.60
CA GLN A 413 -0.93 22.30 -8.15
C GLN A 413 0.23 22.33 -9.15
N LYS A 414 1.13 21.36 -9.08
CA LYS A 414 2.31 21.32 -9.94
C LYS A 414 2.40 19.96 -10.66
N ASN A 415 3.21 19.92 -11.71
CA ASN A 415 3.48 18.70 -12.43
C ASN A 415 4.17 17.65 -11.54
N PRO A 416 3.54 16.53 -11.20
CA PRO A 416 4.15 15.50 -10.35
C PRO A 416 5.32 14.78 -11.03
N LEU A 417 5.44 14.85 -12.35
CA LEU A 417 6.61 14.35 -13.08
C LEU A 417 7.87 15.24 -12.90
N GLU A 418 7.69 16.49 -12.46
CA GLU A 418 8.77 17.46 -12.21
C GLU A 418 8.99 17.71 -10.71
N ASP A 419 7.91 17.74 -9.92
CA ASP A 419 7.92 18.05 -8.49
C ASP A 419 7.03 17.06 -7.71
N LEU A 420 7.65 16.03 -7.15
CA LEU A 420 6.95 15.01 -6.36
C LEU A 420 6.37 15.55 -5.03
N GLU A 421 6.89 16.68 -4.51
CA GLU A 421 6.37 17.26 -3.26
C GLU A 421 4.92 17.75 -3.41
N THR A 422 4.48 18.06 -4.64
CA THR A 422 3.10 18.45 -4.90
C THR A 422 2.10 17.39 -4.48
N MET A 423 2.50 16.10 -4.48
CA MET A 423 1.67 14.97 -4.08
C MET A 423 1.32 14.95 -2.58
N GLN A 424 2.11 15.64 -1.73
CA GLN A 424 1.85 15.74 -0.29
C GLN A 424 0.63 16.62 0.04
N LYS A 425 0.14 17.40 -0.92
CA LYS A 425 -0.92 18.37 -0.71
C LYS A 425 -1.98 18.29 -1.79
N PRO A 426 -2.72 17.18 -1.90
CA PRO A 426 -3.82 17.08 -2.83
C PRO A 426 -4.82 18.23 -2.66
N GLN A 427 -5.28 18.82 -3.75
CA GLN A 427 -6.31 19.87 -3.75
C GLN A 427 -7.72 19.24 -3.77
N ALA A 428 -7.81 18.05 -4.33
CA ALA A 428 -8.99 17.22 -4.27
C ALA A 428 -8.62 15.76 -4.60
N VAL A 429 -9.47 14.83 -4.21
CA VAL A 429 -9.42 13.43 -4.64
C VAL A 429 -10.75 13.03 -5.25
N MET A 430 -10.70 12.18 -6.25
CA MET A 430 -11.86 11.49 -6.81
C MET A 430 -11.73 10.01 -6.45
N ILE A 431 -12.72 9.48 -5.77
CA ILE A 431 -12.78 8.07 -5.40
C ILE A 431 -14.23 7.59 -5.32
N GLN A 432 -14.53 6.43 -5.89
CA GLN A 432 -15.86 5.81 -5.84
C GLN A 432 -16.99 6.77 -6.27
N GLY A 433 -16.73 7.62 -7.28
CA GLY A 433 -17.68 8.61 -7.77
C GLY A 433 -17.89 9.82 -6.85
N LYS A 434 -17.13 9.96 -5.76
CA LYS A 434 -17.15 11.12 -4.87
C LYS A 434 -15.95 12.01 -5.14
N PHE A 435 -16.20 13.31 -5.36
CA PHE A 435 -15.16 14.33 -5.47
C PHE A 435 -15.04 15.06 -4.15
N ILE A 436 -13.94 14.82 -3.43
CA ILE A 436 -13.67 15.32 -2.08
C ILE A 436 -12.60 16.40 -2.18
N GLN A 437 -12.93 17.62 -1.78
CA GLN A 437 -12.02 18.76 -1.83
C GLN A 437 -11.09 18.80 -0.62
N ARG A 438 -9.99 19.53 -0.75
CA ARG A 438 -8.96 19.67 0.28
C ARG A 438 -9.51 20.08 1.65
N ASP A 439 -10.43 21.05 1.68
CA ASP A 439 -10.97 21.56 2.95
C ASP A 439 -11.75 20.47 3.68
N GLU A 440 -12.49 19.62 2.96
CA GLU A 440 -13.18 18.46 3.52
C GLU A 440 -12.19 17.40 4.02
N LEU A 441 -11.13 17.10 3.24
CA LEU A 441 -10.07 16.18 3.66
C LEU A 441 -9.38 16.65 4.95
N GLN A 442 -9.10 17.96 5.06
CA GLN A 442 -8.48 18.54 6.25
C GLN A 442 -9.41 18.55 7.47
N LEU A 443 -10.70 18.80 7.26
CA LEU A 443 -11.70 18.77 8.33
C LEU A 443 -11.82 17.38 8.98
N GLN A 444 -11.67 16.33 8.20
CA GLN A 444 -11.76 14.95 8.69
C GLN A 444 -10.50 14.49 9.45
N LEU A 445 -9.39 15.23 9.33
CA LEU A 445 -8.16 14.95 10.08
C LEU A 445 -8.11 15.68 11.43
N ASN A 446 -8.97 16.71 11.66
CA ASN A 446 -9.03 17.52 12.88
C ASN A 446 -10.14 17.06 13.81
#